data_48733720811d6d53fae4e30547fbf07b
#
_entry.id   48733720811d6d53fae4e30547fbf07b
#
_cell.length_a   1.000
_cell.length_b   1.000
_cell.length_c   1.000
_cell.angle_alpha   90.00
_cell.angle_beta   90.00
_cell.angle_gamma   90.00
#
_symmetry.space_group_name_H-M   'P 1'
#
loop_
_entity.id
_entity.type
_entity.pdbx_description
1 polymer ?
#
loop_
_entity_poly.entity_id
_entity_poly.type
_entity_poly.pdbx_seq_one_letter_code
_entity_poly.pdbx_strand_id
1 'polypeptide(L)'
;MPARYEFSASVWQWRARHDAWFFVSVPEDMSDEIQARSEGLTAGFNSVPVQVTIGRTIWRTSIFPGGDGRYSLPLKKSVRVAEGIERDSVVAVAIELRLAGP
;
A
#
# COMPACT_ATOMS: atom_id res chain seq x y z
N MET A 1 12.28 8.86 -13.87
CA MET A 1 11.06 9.31 -13.15
C MET A 1 10.57 8.21 -12.23
N PRO A 2 10.28 8.50 -10.96
CA PRO A 2 9.69 7.48 -10.09
C PRO A 2 8.30 7.11 -10.60
N ALA A 3 7.98 5.84 -10.55
CA ALA A 3 6.65 5.37 -10.92
C ALA A 3 5.67 5.76 -9.82
N ARG A 4 4.61 6.43 -10.20
CA ARG A 4 3.57 6.91 -9.29
C ARG A 4 2.22 6.34 -9.69
N TYR A 5 1.47 5.90 -8.71
CA TYR A 5 0.14 5.31 -8.90
C TYR A 5 -0.87 6.02 -8.01
N GLU A 6 -1.97 6.45 -8.59
CA GLU A 6 -3.04 7.11 -7.85
C GLU A 6 -4.33 6.32 -8.03
N PHE A 7 -5.02 6.08 -6.92
CA PHE A 7 -6.27 5.34 -6.94
C PHE A 7 -7.08 5.65 -5.68
N SER A 8 -8.35 5.29 -5.71
CA SER A 8 -9.21 5.31 -4.52
C SER A 8 -9.59 3.89 -4.17
N ALA A 9 -9.63 3.57 -2.90
CA ALA A 9 -9.95 2.23 -2.45
C ALA A 9 -10.63 2.26 -1.08
N SER A 10 -11.44 1.24 -0.82
CA SER A 10 -12.06 1.04 0.48
C SER A 10 -11.07 0.41 1.44
N VAL A 11 -11.06 0.90 2.66
CA VAL A 11 -10.24 0.35 3.73
C VAL A 11 -10.88 -0.95 4.21
N TRP A 12 -10.08 -2.00 4.31
CA TRP A 12 -10.54 -3.27 4.86
C TRP A 12 -9.69 -3.65 6.07
N GLN A 13 -10.30 -4.44 6.94
CA GLN A 13 -9.69 -4.84 8.19
C GLN A 13 -9.46 -6.35 8.21
N TRP A 14 -8.23 -6.75 8.59
CA TRP A 14 -7.91 -8.14 8.86
C TRP A 14 -7.75 -8.30 10.35
N ARG A 15 -8.41 -9.31 10.91
CA ARG A 15 -8.32 -9.60 12.33
C ARG A 15 -7.68 -10.97 12.55
N ALA A 16 -6.69 -10.99 13.43
CA ALA A 16 -6.09 -12.23 13.91
C ALA A 16 -5.94 -12.10 15.43
N ARG A 17 -6.69 -12.90 16.16
CA ARG A 17 -6.66 -12.91 17.63
C ARG A 17 -6.90 -11.53 18.23
N HIS A 18 -5.85 -10.91 18.76
CA HIS A 18 -5.93 -9.63 19.47
C HIS A 18 -5.60 -8.44 18.60
N ASP A 19 -5.10 -8.67 17.41
CA ASP A 19 -4.64 -7.60 16.54
C ASP A 19 -5.62 -7.32 15.41
N ALA A 20 -5.80 -6.05 15.12
CA ALA A 20 -6.56 -5.61 13.97
C ALA A 20 -5.62 -4.84 13.05
N TRP A 21 -5.56 -5.25 11.80
CA TRP A 21 -4.73 -4.62 10.79
C TRP A 21 -5.64 -4.01 9.73
N PHE A 22 -5.29 -2.82 9.30
CA PHE A 22 -6.05 -2.08 8.29
C PHE A 22 -5.23 -1.96 7.02
N PHE A 23 -5.88 -2.18 5.89
CA PHE A 23 -5.23 -2.18 4.59
C PHE A 23 -6.10 -1.52 3.54
N VAL A 24 -5.46 -1.08 2.46
CA VAL A 24 -6.13 -0.89 1.18
C VAL A 24 -5.47 -1.80 0.16
N SER A 25 -6.25 -2.27 -0.81
CA SER A 25 -5.71 -3.09 -1.90
C SER A 25 -5.40 -2.19 -3.09
N VAL A 26 -4.21 -2.37 -3.66
CA VAL A 26 -3.84 -1.67 -4.89
C VAL A 26 -4.60 -2.32 -6.04
N PRO A 27 -5.21 -1.55 -6.96
CA PRO A 27 -5.94 -2.14 -8.08
C PRO A 27 -5.11 -3.15 -8.87
N GLU A 28 -5.79 -4.13 -9.44
CA GLU A 28 -5.14 -5.27 -10.08
C GLU A 28 -4.19 -4.85 -11.21
N ASP A 29 -4.63 -3.94 -12.09
CA ASP A 29 -3.82 -3.47 -13.20
C ASP A 29 -2.55 -2.75 -12.72
N MET A 30 -2.68 -1.94 -11.67
CA MET A 30 -1.53 -1.26 -11.07
C MET A 30 -0.63 -2.26 -10.35
N SER A 31 -1.20 -3.25 -9.68
CA SER A 31 -0.45 -4.31 -9.01
C SER A 31 0.39 -5.11 -10.01
N ASP A 32 -0.17 -5.42 -11.17
CA ASP A 32 0.56 -6.14 -12.22
C ASP A 32 1.75 -5.31 -12.73
N GLU A 33 1.54 -4.03 -12.94
CA GLU A 33 2.61 -3.14 -13.38
C GLU A 33 3.69 -2.98 -12.31
N ILE A 34 3.30 -2.84 -11.06
CA ILE A 34 4.25 -2.74 -9.93
C ILE A 34 5.08 -4.01 -9.84
N GLN A 35 4.45 -5.16 -9.97
CA GLN A 35 5.15 -6.45 -9.95
C GLN A 35 6.20 -6.52 -11.06
N ALA A 36 5.82 -6.12 -12.26
CA ALA A 36 6.75 -6.15 -13.40
C ALA A 36 7.94 -5.20 -13.17
N ARG A 37 7.68 -3.99 -12.66
CA ARG A 37 8.74 -3.01 -12.41
C ARG A 37 9.65 -3.39 -11.24
N SER A 38 9.13 -4.13 -10.27
CA SER A 38 9.87 -4.49 -9.06
C SER A 38 10.56 -5.84 -9.14
N GLU A 39 10.40 -6.55 -10.22
CA GLU A 39 10.96 -7.88 -10.39
C GLU A 39 12.49 -7.85 -10.20
N GLY A 40 12.98 -8.72 -9.30
CA GLY A 40 14.39 -8.77 -8.96
C GLY A 40 14.85 -7.69 -7.99
N LEU A 41 13.96 -6.76 -7.61
CA LEU A 41 14.29 -5.62 -6.74
C LEU A 41 13.48 -5.63 -5.43
N THR A 42 12.80 -6.73 -5.13
CA THR A 42 11.94 -6.83 -3.96
C THR A 42 12.74 -7.12 -2.69
N ALA A 43 12.18 -6.68 -1.57
CA ALA A 43 12.71 -7.00 -0.25
C ALA A 43 12.08 -8.29 0.29
N GLY A 44 12.25 -8.60 1.58
CA GLY A 44 11.71 -9.80 2.19
C GLY A 44 10.22 -9.98 1.94
N PHE A 45 9.76 -11.20 1.72
CA PHE A 45 8.39 -11.58 1.38
C PHE A 45 7.89 -10.92 0.09
N ASN A 46 8.80 -10.60 -0.82
CA ASN A 46 8.49 -9.90 -2.07
C ASN A 46 7.81 -8.55 -1.85
N SER A 47 8.09 -7.92 -0.72
CA SER A 47 7.56 -6.59 -0.43
C SER A 47 8.23 -5.53 -1.28
N VAL A 48 7.49 -4.48 -1.60
CA VAL A 48 7.97 -3.38 -2.42
C VAL A 48 7.97 -2.11 -1.57
N PRO A 49 9.13 -1.48 -1.37
CA PRO A 49 9.19 -0.23 -0.61
C PRO A 49 8.56 0.92 -1.39
N VAL A 50 7.76 1.71 -0.69
CA VAL A 50 7.00 2.80 -1.31
C VAL A 50 6.98 4.04 -0.41
N GLN A 51 6.69 5.18 -1.03
CA GLN A 51 6.27 6.37 -0.32
C GLN A 51 4.81 6.59 -0.65
N VAL A 52 4.00 6.80 0.37
CA VAL A 52 2.55 6.89 0.24
C VAL A 52 2.07 8.27 0.68
N THR A 53 1.11 8.81 -0.06
CA THR A 53 0.42 10.04 0.31
C THR A 53 -1.07 9.76 0.42
N ILE A 54 -1.64 10.08 1.57
CA ILE A 54 -3.09 10.09 1.78
C ILE A 54 -3.40 11.44 2.43
N GLY A 55 -4.21 12.26 1.76
CA GLY A 55 -4.51 13.59 2.27
C GLY A 55 -3.24 14.41 2.44
N ARG A 56 -2.97 14.83 3.67
CA ARG A 56 -1.76 15.58 4.02
C ARG A 56 -0.66 14.71 4.62
N THR A 57 -0.93 13.43 4.78
CA THR A 57 0.01 12.50 5.42
C THR A 57 0.87 11.83 4.37
N ILE A 58 2.17 11.92 4.53
CA ILE A 58 3.16 11.26 3.65
C ILE A 58 4.03 10.38 4.55
N TRP A 59 4.16 9.12 4.17
CA TRP A 59 5.02 8.22 4.96
C TRP A 59 5.60 7.14 4.05
N ARG A 60 6.61 6.47 4.57
CA ARG A 60 7.29 5.37 3.88
C ARG A 60 6.92 4.05 4.53
N THR A 61 6.64 3.08 3.69
CA THR A 61 6.26 1.74 4.12
C THR A 61 6.59 0.77 2.99
N SER A 62 6.06 -0.44 3.08
CA SER A 62 6.13 -1.41 1.99
C SER A 62 4.73 -1.93 1.71
N ILE A 63 4.50 -2.29 0.46
CA ILE A 63 3.31 -3.03 0.07
C ILE A 63 3.68 -4.49 -0.10
N PHE A 64 2.73 -5.37 0.20
CA PHE A 64 2.96 -6.82 0.24
C PHE A 64 2.03 -7.53 -0.73
N PRO A 65 2.52 -8.59 -1.41
CA PRO A 65 1.64 -9.37 -2.28
C PRO A 65 0.51 -10.00 -1.46
N GLY A 66 -0.73 -9.78 -1.88
CA GLY A 66 -1.89 -10.44 -1.29
C GLY A 66 -2.22 -11.73 -2.02
N GLY A 67 -3.05 -12.56 -1.39
CA GLY A 67 -3.46 -13.83 -1.99
C GLY A 67 -4.39 -13.68 -3.19
N ASP A 68 -4.91 -12.49 -3.42
CA ASP A 68 -5.83 -12.17 -4.52
C ASP A 68 -5.14 -11.59 -5.75
N GLY A 69 -3.82 -11.60 -5.81
CA GLY A 69 -3.06 -11.04 -6.91
C GLY A 69 -2.88 -9.53 -6.84
N ARG A 70 -3.30 -8.91 -5.75
CA ARG A 70 -3.16 -7.48 -5.53
C ARG A 70 -2.20 -7.21 -4.39
N TYR A 71 -1.48 -6.10 -4.49
CA TYR A 71 -0.68 -5.65 -3.35
C TYR A 71 -1.58 -5.08 -2.27
N SER A 72 -1.20 -5.32 -1.02
CA SER A 72 -1.88 -4.77 0.15
C SER A 72 -1.00 -3.69 0.77
N LEU A 73 -1.58 -2.52 1.00
CA LEU A 73 -0.92 -1.40 1.66
C LEU A 73 -1.39 -1.32 3.11
N PRO A 74 -0.51 -1.54 4.08
CA PRO A 74 -0.90 -1.42 5.48
C PRO A 74 -1.05 0.05 5.89
N LEU A 75 -2.07 0.33 6.69
CA LEU A 75 -2.34 1.66 7.22
C LEU A 75 -2.09 1.67 8.72
N LYS A 76 -0.95 2.18 9.14
CA LYS A 76 -0.62 2.23 10.55
C LYS A 76 -1.51 3.20 11.32
N LYS A 77 -1.60 3.01 12.63
CA LYS A 77 -2.52 3.77 13.48
C LYS A 77 -2.32 5.28 13.38
N SER A 78 -1.08 5.76 13.36
CA SER A 78 -0.82 7.20 13.29
C SER A 78 -1.39 7.83 12.02
N VAL A 79 -1.33 7.13 10.89
CA VAL A 79 -1.91 7.59 9.63
C VAL A 79 -3.44 7.59 9.72
N ARG A 80 -4.02 6.52 10.26
CA ARG A 80 -5.47 6.42 10.39
C ARG A 80 -6.03 7.53 11.28
N VAL A 81 -5.35 7.83 12.39
CA VAL A 81 -5.76 8.91 13.29
C VAL A 81 -5.63 10.27 12.60
N ALA A 82 -4.50 10.51 11.93
CA ALA A 82 -4.25 11.79 11.27
C ALA A 82 -5.26 12.10 10.18
N GLU A 83 -5.73 11.08 9.44
CA GLU A 83 -6.62 11.25 8.29
C GLU A 83 -8.08 10.84 8.58
N GLY A 84 -8.40 10.48 9.82
CA GLY A 84 -9.75 10.09 10.19
C GLY A 84 -10.22 8.83 9.48
N ILE A 85 -9.34 7.88 9.25
CA ILE A 85 -9.62 6.67 8.48
C ILE A 85 -10.21 5.59 9.39
N GLU A 86 -11.33 5.03 8.96
CA GLU A 86 -11.99 3.93 9.64
C GLU A 86 -12.20 2.78 8.67
N ARG A 87 -12.62 1.62 9.19
CA ARG A 87 -13.01 0.51 8.34
C ARG A 87 -14.10 0.97 7.37
N ASP A 88 -14.00 0.54 6.13
CA ASP A 88 -14.92 0.88 5.03
C ASP A 88 -14.82 2.32 4.53
N SER A 89 -13.93 3.15 5.10
CA SER A 89 -13.65 4.46 4.52
C SER A 89 -13.11 4.29 3.10
N VAL A 90 -13.47 5.20 2.21
CA VAL A 90 -12.85 5.27 0.88
C VAL A 90 -11.77 6.34 0.94
N VAL A 91 -10.57 5.97 0.60
CA VAL A 91 -9.41 6.88 0.66
C VAL A 91 -8.77 7.03 -0.71
N ALA A 92 -8.33 8.24 -1.00
CA ALA A 92 -7.54 8.53 -2.20
C ALA A 92 -6.06 8.35 -1.84
N VAL A 93 -5.39 7.48 -2.57
CA VAL A 93 -4.03 7.04 -2.27
C VAL A 93 -3.12 7.35 -3.44
N ALA A 94 -1.93 7.87 -3.15
CA ALA A 94 -0.85 7.99 -4.12
C ALA A 94 0.35 7.20 -3.62
N ILE A 95 0.87 6.33 -4.46
CA ILE A 95 2.03 5.49 -4.15
C ILE A 95 3.16 5.80 -5.12
N GLU A 96 4.35 6.05 -4.58
CA GLU A 96 5.57 6.14 -5.39
C GLU A 96 6.48 4.98 -5.03
N LEU A 97 6.95 4.27 -6.04
CA LEU A 97 7.88 3.15 -5.81
C LEU A 97 9.24 3.70 -5.40
N ARG A 98 9.85 3.04 -4.42
CA ARG A 98 11.17 3.40 -3.91
C ARG A 98 12.14 2.24 -4.14
N LEU A 99 12.20 1.80 -5.39
CA LEU A 99 13.07 0.70 -5.77
C LEU A 99 14.53 1.15 -5.80
N ALA A 100 15.40 0.34 -5.18
CA ALA A 100 16.83 0.56 -5.28
C ALA A 100 17.24 0.16 -6.70
N GLY A 101 17.55 1.13 -7.53
CA GLY A 101 18.06 0.85 -8.86
C GLY A 101 19.54 0.55 -8.84
N PRO A 102 20.05 -0.12 -9.86
CA PRO A 102 21.48 -0.24 -10.04
C PRO A 102 22.09 1.12 -10.35
#